data_d88154bb3409a303c5cc0427b79c2c3e
#
_entry.id   d88154bb3409a303c5cc0427b79c2c3e
#
_cell.length_a   1.000
_cell.length_b   1.000
_cell.length_c   1.000
_cell.angle_alpha   90.00
_cell.angle_beta   90.00
_cell.angle_gamma   90.00
#
_symmetry.space_group_name_H-M   'P 1'
#
loop_
_entity.id
_entity.type
_entity.pdbx_description
1 polymer ?
#
loop_
_entity_poly.entity_id
_entity_poly.type
_entity_poly.pdbx_seq_one_letter_code
_entity_poly.pdbx_strand_id
1 'polypeptide(L)'
;MKKIYAIFILFFVLCACTTGQKKNEIVVCGDDKVWIVNVDNSEGKNLDIVWKWNAQESNIPDDFKKHFRGMDECKTAQNGNWILMSSSAGGAAIIERSSEKCLFYARVPAAHSIELLPNNRVVVALSHNEEGDCIQLFDINHPNQVLFQDSLFWGHGVIWMENRQLLYALGFN
;
A
#
# COMPACT_ATOMS: atom_id res chain seq x y z
N MET A 1 23.35 -64.57 27.25
CA MET A 1 23.70 -63.29 26.60
C MET A 1 22.59 -62.92 25.65
N LYS A 2 21.70 -61.97 26.03
CA LYS A 2 20.58 -61.51 25.19
C LYS A 2 21.06 -60.28 24.40
N LYS A 3 21.02 -60.38 23.08
CA LYS A 3 21.36 -59.28 22.19
C LYS A 3 20.11 -58.38 22.02
N ILE A 4 20.22 -57.12 22.46
CA ILE A 4 19.18 -56.09 22.27
C ILE A 4 19.50 -55.38 20.95
N TYR A 5 18.59 -55.50 19.97
CA TYR A 5 18.67 -54.73 18.72
C TYR A 5 17.89 -53.43 18.92
N ALA A 6 18.60 -52.32 18.89
CA ALA A 6 17.98 -50.98 18.87
C ALA A 6 17.54 -50.66 17.42
N ILE A 7 16.25 -50.55 17.21
CA ILE A 7 15.68 -50.11 15.95
C ILE A 7 15.66 -48.57 15.98
N PHE A 8 16.51 -47.94 15.16
CA PHE A 8 16.47 -46.52 14.91
C PHE A 8 15.36 -46.23 13.87
N ILE A 9 14.24 -45.66 14.32
CA ILE A 9 13.18 -45.13 13.42
C ILE A 9 13.60 -43.73 13.00
N LEU A 10 14.07 -43.62 11.75
CA LEU A 10 14.39 -42.35 11.12
C LEU A 10 13.08 -41.65 10.70
N PHE A 11 12.63 -40.64 11.48
CA PHE A 11 11.50 -39.83 11.12
C PHE A 11 11.91 -38.88 9.99
N PHE A 12 11.54 -39.19 8.75
CA PHE A 12 11.60 -38.23 7.64
C PHE A 12 10.48 -37.23 7.77
N VAL A 13 10.78 -36.01 8.27
CA VAL A 13 9.88 -34.88 8.19
C VAL A 13 9.89 -34.40 6.74
N LEU A 14 8.88 -34.81 5.97
CA LEU A 14 8.59 -34.23 4.66
C LEU A 14 8.10 -32.79 4.89
N CYS A 15 9.02 -31.82 4.80
CA CYS A 15 8.69 -30.43 4.69
C CYS A 15 8.04 -30.23 3.32
N ALA A 16 6.71 -30.35 3.23
CA ALA A 16 5.94 -29.97 2.05
C ALA A 16 6.05 -28.45 1.91
N CYS A 17 7.02 -27.99 1.10
CA CYS A 17 6.96 -26.63 0.56
C CYS A 17 5.70 -26.56 -0.30
N THR A 18 4.59 -26.09 0.26
CA THR A 18 3.48 -25.61 -0.54
C THR A 18 4.00 -24.36 -1.26
N THR A 19 4.37 -24.53 -2.53
CA THR A 19 4.50 -23.40 -3.46
C THR A 19 3.11 -22.80 -3.56
N GLY A 20 2.84 -21.80 -2.72
CA GLY A 20 1.58 -21.05 -2.79
C GLY A 20 1.46 -20.52 -4.21
N GLN A 21 0.43 -20.92 -4.94
CA GLN A 21 0.13 -20.43 -6.25
C GLN A 21 0.05 -18.90 -6.15
N LYS A 22 0.89 -18.19 -6.92
CA LYS A 22 0.90 -16.73 -6.93
C LYS A 22 -0.46 -16.29 -7.45
N LYS A 23 -1.30 -15.74 -6.59
CA LYS A 23 -2.62 -15.24 -6.98
C LYS A 23 -2.43 -13.99 -7.84
N ASN A 24 -3.11 -13.93 -8.98
CA ASN A 24 -3.17 -12.73 -9.81
C ASN A 24 -4.19 -11.77 -9.19
N GLU A 25 -3.71 -10.95 -8.27
CA GLU A 25 -4.51 -9.95 -7.57
C GLU A 25 -4.20 -8.56 -8.13
N ILE A 26 -5.24 -7.75 -8.34
CA ILE A 26 -5.13 -6.33 -8.62
C ILE A 26 -5.75 -5.52 -7.48
N VAL A 27 -5.14 -4.38 -7.16
CA VAL A 27 -5.71 -3.41 -6.24
C VAL A 27 -6.40 -2.31 -7.05
N VAL A 28 -7.60 -1.95 -6.63
CA VAL A 28 -8.42 -0.90 -7.27
C VAL A 28 -9.04 -0.01 -6.21
N CYS A 29 -9.20 1.27 -6.50
CA CYS A 29 -9.84 2.22 -5.59
C CYS A 29 -10.88 3.09 -6.31
N GLY A 30 -11.77 3.69 -5.54
CA GLY A 30 -12.75 4.65 -5.98
C GLY A 30 -13.59 5.16 -4.80
N ASP A 31 -14.06 6.40 -4.89
CA ASP A 31 -14.70 7.10 -3.78
C ASP A 31 -13.87 7.04 -2.49
N ASP A 32 -14.39 6.40 -1.47
CA ASP A 32 -13.77 6.21 -0.15
C ASP A 32 -13.34 4.75 0.11
N LYS A 33 -13.19 3.95 -0.95
CA LYS A 33 -12.99 2.50 -0.87
C LYS A 33 -11.80 2.01 -1.67
N VAL A 34 -11.24 0.90 -1.20
CA VAL A 34 -10.22 0.13 -1.89
C VAL A 34 -10.61 -1.35 -1.87
N TRP A 35 -10.38 -2.03 -3.00
CA TRP A 35 -10.63 -3.47 -3.15
C TRP A 35 -9.39 -4.17 -3.69
N ILE A 36 -9.23 -5.44 -3.31
CA ILE A 36 -8.33 -6.36 -3.99
C ILE A 36 -9.20 -7.41 -4.68
N VAL A 37 -8.98 -7.56 -5.97
CA VAL A 37 -9.73 -8.46 -6.84
C VAL A 37 -8.80 -9.57 -7.31
N ASN A 38 -9.21 -10.81 -7.13
CA ASN A 38 -8.56 -11.97 -7.73
C ASN A 38 -8.99 -12.11 -9.19
N VAL A 39 -8.08 -11.83 -10.11
CA VAL A 39 -8.37 -11.83 -11.55
C VAL A 39 -8.65 -13.23 -12.08
N ASP A 40 -7.96 -14.25 -11.55
CA ASP A 40 -8.09 -15.64 -12.01
C ASP A 40 -9.51 -16.21 -11.80
N ASN A 41 -10.22 -15.74 -10.77
CA ASN A 41 -11.56 -16.19 -10.40
C ASN A 41 -12.65 -15.20 -10.81
N SER A 42 -12.29 -14.07 -11.43
CA SER A 42 -13.26 -13.06 -11.87
C SER A 42 -13.70 -13.32 -13.30
N GLU A 43 -15.02 -13.19 -13.59
CA GLU A 43 -15.57 -13.40 -14.90
C GLU A 43 -16.63 -12.33 -15.26
N GLY A 44 -16.43 -11.63 -16.36
CA GLY A 44 -17.34 -10.61 -16.85
C GLY A 44 -17.58 -9.49 -15.83
N LYS A 45 -18.81 -9.41 -15.30
CA LYS A 45 -19.18 -8.44 -14.25
C LYS A 45 -19.05 -9.00 -12.81
N ASN A 46 -18.75 -10.29 -12.69
CA ASN A 46 -18.63 -10.96 -11.41
C ASN A 46 -17.17 -10.90 -10.95
N LEU A 47 -16.89 -10.01 -10.01
CA LEU A 47 -15.56 -9.82 -9.43
C LEU A 47 -15.40 -10.67 -8.18
N ASP A 48 -14.31 -11.44 -8.11
CA ASP A 48 -13.89 -12.14 -6.90
C ASP A 48 -13.12 -11.17 -6.00
N ILE A 49 -13.86 -10.44 -5.13
CA ILE A 49 -13.29 -9.48 -4.17
C ILE A 49 -12.76 -10.25 -2.98
N VAL A 50 -11.43 -10.33 -2.86
CA VAL A 50 -10.74 -11.07 -1.80
C VAL A 50 -10.39 -10.20 -0.59
N TRP A 51 -10.46 -8.88 -0.74
CA TRP A 51 -10.26 -7.91 0.34
C TRP A 51 -10.94 -6.59 0.00
N LYS A 52 -11.44 -5.90 1.02
CA LYS A 52 -12.02 -4.55 0.89
C LYS A 52 -11.70 -3.71 2.11
N TRP A 53 -11.58 -2.43 1.90
CA TRP A 53 -11.41 -1.43 2.95
C TRP A 53 -12.25 -0.19 2.62
N ASN A 54 -12.81 0.45 3.65
CA ASN A 54 -13.60 1.67 3.53
C ASN A 54 -13.10 2.69 4.55
N ALA A 55 -12.72 3.89 4.08
CA ALA A 55 -12.22 4.94 4.93
C ALA A 55 -13.23 5.34 6.03
N GLN A 56 -14.53 5.37 5.71
CA GLN A 56 -15.56 5.80 6.66
C GLN A 56 -15.80 4.77 7.79
N GLU A 57 -15.50 3.50 7.54
CA GLU A 57 -15.67 2.38 8.48
C GLU A 57 -14.38 2.02 9.21
N SER A 58 -13.26 2.63 8.81
CA SER A 58 -11.93 2.32 9.30
C SER A 58 -11.61 2.95 10.66
N ASN A 59 -10.47 2.58 11.22
CA ASN A 59 -9.91 3.15 12.45
C ASN A 59 -9.10 4.44 12.23
N ILE A 60 -9.14 5.04 11.04
CA ILE A 60 -8.64 6.40 10.82
C ILE A 60 -9.48 7.37 11.65
N PRO A 61 -8.89 8.37 12.33
CA PRO A 61 -9.63 9.36 13.10
C PRO A 61 -10.72 10.04 12.27
N ASP A 62 -11.88 10.31 12.87
CA ASP A 62 -13.08 10.78 12.16
C ASP A 62 -12.88 12.12 11.43
N ASP A 63 -12.06 12.99 11.97
CA ASP A 63 -11.68 14.26 11.35
C ASP A 63 -10.83 14.09 10.10
N PHE A 64 -10.14 12.95 9.94
CA PHE A 64 -9.36 12.59 8.75
C PHE A 64 -10.19 11.86 7.69
N LYS A 65 -11.26 11.16 8.02
CA LYS A 65 -12.06 10.34 7.09
C LYS A 65 -12.54 11.14 5.87
N LYS A 66 -12.87 12.41 6.04
CA LYS A 66 -13.29 13.31 4.94
C LYS A 66 -12.24 13.49 3.85
N HIS A 67 -10.95 13.32 4.19
CA HIS A 67 -9.82 13.46 3.27
C HIS A 67 -9.59 12.23 2.39
N PHE A 68 -10.36 11.15 2.59
CA PHE A 68 -10.30 9.93 1.78
C PHE A 68 -11.53 9.75 0.88
N ARG A 69 -12.24 10.81 0.57
CA ARG A 69 -13.28 10.83 -0.45
C ARG A 69 -12.66 11.19 -1.79
N GLY A 70 -12.88 10.38 -2.83
CA GLY A 70 -12.26 10.59 -4.13
C GLY A 70 -10.80 10.07 -4.15
N MET A 71 -10.64 8.75 -3.96
CA MET A 71 -9.35 8.07 -4.08
C MET A 71 -8.84 8.16 -5.51
N ASP A 72 -7.61 8.62 -5.69
CA ASP A 72 -6.96 8.76 -7.00
C ASP A 72 -6.04 7.59 -7.32
N GLU A 73 -5.29 7.12 -6.35
CA GLU A 73 -4.36 6.01 -6.54
C GLU A 73 -4.38 5.03 -5.36
N CYS A 74 -4.18 3.75 -5.69
CA CYS A 74 -3.82 2.72 -4.73
C CYS A 74 -2.74 1.80 -5.29
N LYS A 75 -1.81 1.40 -4.41
CA LYS A 75 -0.69 0.50 -4.72
C LYS A 75 -0.52 -0.55 -3.64
N THR A 76 0.14 -1.64 -3.98
CA THR A 76 0.60 -2.61 -2.99
C THR A 76 2.10 -2.44 -2.72
N ALA A 77 2.50 -2.61 -1.46
CA ALA A 77 3.89 -2.66 -1.05
C ALA A 77 4.11 -3.86 -0.09
N GLN A 78 5.36 -4.11 0.32
CA GLN A 78 5.71 -5.19 1.23
C GLN A 78 5.11 -6.55 0.82
N ASN A 79 5.34 -6.96 -0.45
CA ASN A 79 4.81 -8.19 -1.03
C ASN A 79 3.27 -8.30 -0.98
N GLY A 80 2.56 -7.17 -1.11
CA GLY A 80 1.11 -7.11 -1.09
C GLY A 80 0.48 -7.05 0.30
N ASN A 81 1.29 -6.95 1.37
CA ASN A 81 0.76 -6.84 2.73
C ASN A 81 0.40 -5.39 3.12
N TRP A 82 0.98 -4.40 2.47
CA TRP A 82 0.64 -3.00 2.68
C TRP A 82 -0.10 -2.43 1.47
N ILE A 83 -1.15 -1.69 1.74
CA ILE A 83 -1.94 -0.99 0.73
C ILE A 83 -1.71 0.51 0.94
N LEU A 84 -1.09 1.13 -0.05
CA LEU A 84 -0.87 2.56 -0.11
C LEU A 84 -2.03 3.19 -0.86
N MET A 85 -2.49 4.34 -0.43
CA MET A 85 -3.58 5.07 -1.08
C MET A 85 -3.40 6.57 -0.96
N SER A 86 -3.81 7.30 -2.00
CA SER A 86 -3.89 8.76 -2.03
C SER A 86 -5.27 9.22 -2.50
N SER A 87 -5.65 10.41 -2.10
CA SER A 87 -6.94 11.01 -2.43
C SER A 87 -6.79 12.50 -2.67
N SER A 88 -7.35 13.01 -3.77
CA SER A 88 -7.42 14.43 -4.08
C SER A 88 -8.21 15.24 -3.05
N ALA A 89 -9.06 14.59 -2.25
CA ALA A 89 -9.69 15.21 -1.09
C ALA A 89 -8.72 15.56 0.05
N GLY A 90 -7.43 15.20 -0.09
CA GLY A 90 -6.35 15.63 0.77
C GLY A 90 -5.87 14.60 1.77
N GLY A 91 -5.96 13.30 1.46
CA GLY A 91 -5.50 12.22 2.31
C GLY A 91 -4.45 11.34 1.65
N ALA A 92 -3.49 10.87 2.44
CA ALA A 92 -2.58 9.79 2.09
C ALA A 92 -2.51 8.79 3.25
N ALA A 93 -2.56 7.48 2.97
CA ALA A 93 -2.54 6.44 4.00
C ALA A 93 -1.84 5.17 3.56
N ILE A 94 -1.41 4.40 4.56
CA ILE A 94 -0.93 3.03 4.40
C ILE A 94 -1.73 2.14 5.37
N ILE A 95 -2.34 1.10 4.82
CA ILE A 95 -3.12 0.13 5.57
C ILE A 95 -2.43 -1.23 5.52
N GLU A 96 -2.28 -1.88 6.66
CA GLU A 96 -1.86 -3.27 6.71
C GLU A 96 -3.02 -4.19 6.32
N ARG A 97 -2.84 -4.95 5.24
CA ARG A 97 -3.90 -5.79 4.65
C ARG A 97 -4.46 -6.83 5.62
N SER A 98 -3.60 -7.48 6.39
CA SER A 98 -3.98 -8.61 7.24
C SER A 98 -4.79 -8.21 8.47
N SER A 99 -4.52 -7.03 9.04
CA SER A 99 -5.15 -6.52 10.27
C SER A 99 -6.10 -5.34 10.02
N GLU A 100 -6.10 -4.80 8.80
CA GLU A 100 -6.77 -3.54 8.42
C GLU A 100 -6.33 -2.32 9.24
N LYS A 101 -5.20 -2.45 9.94
CA LYS A 101 -4.64 -1.37 10.76
C LYS A 101 -4.06 -0.29 9.87
N CYS A 102 -4.42 0.96 10.15
CA CYS A 102 -3.75 2.11 9.56
C CYS A 102 -2.36 2.28 10.18
N LEU A 103 -1.32 2.14 9.35
CA LEU A 103 0.08 2.30 9.74
C LEU A 103 0.56 3.74 9.60
N PHE A 104 -0.01 4.46 8.63
CA PHE A 104 0.31 5.84 8.32
C PHE A 104 -0.94 6.53 7.78
N TYR A 105 -1.18 7.77 8.18
CA TYR A 105 -2.13 8.68 7.53
C TYR A 105 -1.64 10.13 7.69
N ALA A 106 -1.81 10.91 6.65
CA ALA A 106 -1.45 12.32 6.65
C ALA A 106 -2.47 13.16 5.87
N ARG A 107 -2.64 14.42 6.29
CA ARG A 107 -3.30 15.42 5.45
C ARG A 107 -2.30 15.89 4.39
N VAL A 108 -2.62 15.62 3.14
CA VAL A 108 -1.78 15.98 1.99
C VAL A 108 -2.69 16.53 0.90
N PRO A 109 -2.86 17.85 0.82
CA PRO A 109 -3.78 18.50 -0.13
C PRO A 109 -3.51 18.08 -1.58
N ALA A 110 -4.57 17.75 -2.32
CA ALA A 110 -4.49 17.26 -3.71
C ALA A 110 -3.47 16.11 -3.90
N ALA A 111 -3.46 15.13 -2.99
CA ALA A 111 -2.61 13.96 -3.09
C ALA A 111 -3.04 13.07 -4.25
N HIS A 112 -2.23 12.96 -5.30
CA HIS A 112 -2.52 12.17 -6.49
C HIS A 112 -1.73 10.86 -6.57
N SER A 113 -0.58 10.76 -5.91
CA SER A 113 0.20 9.53 -5.90
C SER A 113 1.00 9.39 -4.62
N ILE A 114 1.17 8.16 -4.16
CA ILE A 114 1.92 7.81 -2.95
C ILE A 114 2.88 6.67 -3.24
N GLU A 115 4.08 6.69 -2.66
CA GLU A 115 5.06 5.61 -2.81
C GLU A 115 5.83 5.36 -1.51
N LEU A 116 6.11 4.07 -1.25
CA LEU A 116 6.95 3.63 -0.14
C LEU A 116 8.42 3.65 -0.55
N LEU A 117 9.23 4.33 0.23
CA LEU A 117 10.68 4.39 0.06
C LEU A 117 11.40 3.55 1.13
N PRO A 118 12.69 3.24 0.95
CA PRO A 118 13.50 2.62 2.00
C PRO A 118 13.46 3.40 3.32
N ASN A 119 13.77 2.69 4.41
CA ASN A 119 13.87 3.26 5.76
C ASN A 119 12.56 3.87 6.30
N ASN A 120 11.42 3.24 6.00
CA ASN A 120 10.09 3.67 6.46
C ASN A 120 9.76 5.12 6.04
N ARG A 121 10.17 5.51 4.85
CA ARG A 121 9.82 6.80 4.26
C ARG A 121 8.65 6.65 3.30
N VAL A 122 7.85 7.69 3.22
CA VAL A 122 6.70 7.79 2.31
C VAL A 122 6.83 9.09 1.54
N VAL A 123 6.73 9.02 0.22
CA VAL A 123 6.64 10.21 -0.62
C VAL A 123 5.25 10.30 -1.23
N VAL A 124 4.72 11.51 -1.29
CA VAL A 124 3.41 11.81 -1.90
C VAL A 124 3.60 12.92 -2.94
N ALA A 125 3.02 12.72 -4.12
CA ALA A 125 2.91 13.76 -5.14
C ALA A 125 1.61 14.54 -4.95
N LEU A 126 1.73 15.86 -4.85
CA LEU A 126 0.62 16.79 -4.72
C LEU A 126 0.39 17.49 -6.07
N SER A 127 -0.84 17.39 -6.56
CA SER A 127 -1.22 18.08 -7.80
C SER A 127 -1.51 19.56 -7.54
N HIS A 128 -2.04 20.25 -8.56
CA HIS A 128 -2.24 21.70 -8.53
C HIS A 128 -3.24 22.12 -7.44
N ASN A 129 -2.74 22.88 -6.47
CA ASN A 129 -3.49 23.42 -5.35
C ASN A 129 -2.65 24.55 -4.71
N GLU A 130 -3.24 25.42 -3.88
CA GLU A 130 -2.51 26.44 -3.13
C GLU A 130 -1.36 25.88 -2.26
N GLU A 131 -1.54 24.67 -1.71
CA GLU A 131 -0.54 23.95 -0.92
C GLU A 131 0.12 22.79 -1.71
N GLY A 132 -0.12 22.69 -3.04
CA GLY A 132 0.29 21.61 -3.92
C GLY A 132 1.51 21.92 -4.76
N ASP A 133 1.51 21.39 -5.99
CA ASP A 133 2.61 21.53 -6.96
C ASP A 133 3.98 21.11 -6.40
N CYS A 134 4.00 20.02 -5.64
CA CYS A 134 5.20 19.54 -4.98
C CYS A 134 5.17 18.02 -4.72
N ILE A 135 6.29 17.49 -4.28
CA ILE A 135 6.38 16.22 -3.57
C ILE A 135 6.67 16.49 -2.10
N GLN A 136 6.06 15.70 -1.21
CA GLN A 136 6.33 15.74 0.22
C GLN A 136 6.81 14.38 0.72
N LEU A 137 7.85 14.39 1.55
CA LEU A 137 8.44 13.21 2.17
C LEU A 137 8.07 13.16 3.66
N PHE A 138 7.65 11.98 4.11
CA PHE A 138 7.28 11.70 5.50
C PHE A 138 8.08 10.51 6.06
N ASP A 139 8.07 10.38 7.38
CA ASP A 139 8.39 9.16 8.09
C ASP A 139 7.08 8.49 8.53
N ILE A 140 6.93 7.18 8.32
CA ILE A 140 5.73 6.43 8.74
C ILE A 140 5.44 6.62 10.23
N ASN A 141 6.50 6.68 11.06
CA ASN A 141 6.35 6.84 12.51
C ASN A 141 6.06 8.28 12.95
N HIS A 142 6.21 9.26 12.05
CA HIS A 142 5.98 10.68 12.32
C HIS A 142 5.12 11.31 11.20
N PRO A 143 3.87 10.86 11.01
CA PRO A 143 3.04 11.20 9.84
C PRO A 143 2.64 12.68 9.78
N ASN A 144 2.71 13.39 10.90
CA ASN A 144 2.35 14.82 10.99
C ASN A 144 3.49 15.77 10.64
N GLN A 145 4.66 15.24 10.26
CA GLN A 145 5.86 16.02 9.96
C GLN A 145 6.32 15.81 8.54
N VAL A 146 6.28 16.85 7.71
CA VAL A 146 6.94 16.87 6.41
C VAL A 146 8.45 16.98 6.64
N LEU A 147 9.20 15.97 6.22
CA LEU A 147 10.67 15.92 6.36
C LEU A 147 11.39 16.66 5.25
N PHE A 148 10.82 16.65 4.06
CA PHE A 148 11.37 17.28 2.87
C PHE A 148 10.24 17.60 1.90
N GLN A 149 10.40 18.67 1.15
CA GLN A 149 9.49 19.07 0.07
C GLN A 149 10.31 19.62 -1.08
N ASP A 150 9.89 19.29 -2.31
CA ASP A 150 10.47 19.85 -3.54
C ASP A 150 9.36 20.11 -4.56
N SER A 151 9.61 21.07 -5.45
CA SER A 151 8.64 21.49 -6.45
C SER A 151 8.42 20.40 -7.50
N LEU A 152 7.15 20.11 -7.78
CA LEU A 152 6.73 19.25 -8.88
C LEU A 152 5.39 19.78 -9.40
N PHE A 153 5.43 20.63 -10.42
CA PHE A 153 4.20 21.25 -10.94
C PHE A 153 3.22 20.19 -11.46
N TRP A 154 1.96 20.26 -11.01
CA TRP A 154 0.94 19.25 -11.31
C TRP A 154 1.42 17.82 -11.03
N GLY A 155 1.89 17.56 -9.84
CA GLY A 155 2.38 16.23 -9.46
C GLY A 155 1.30 15.16 -9.58
N HIS A 156 1.53 14.14 -10.42
CA HIS A 156 0.57 13.08 -10.72
C HIS A 156 1.07 11.67 -10.45
N GLY A 157 2.36 11.48 -10.29
CA GLY A 157 2.90 10.15 -10.10
C GLY A 157 4.23 10.15 -9.37
N VAL A 158 4.43 9.18 -8.49
CA VAL A 158 5.71 8.83 -7.89
C VAL A 158 5.89 7.32 -7.90
N ILE A 159 7.10 6.87 -8.23
CA ILE A 159 7.45 5.46 -8.18
C ILE A 159 8.92 5.27 -7.78
N TRP A 160 9.18 4.38 -6.84
CA TRP A 160 10.50 3.98 -6.44
C TRP A 160 11.01 2.81 -7.25
N MET A 161 12.15 2.97 -7.89
CA MET A 161 12.83 1.92 -8.65
C MET A 161 13.94 1.31 -7.81
N GLU A 162 13.63 0.20 -7.13
CA GLU A 162 14.52 -0.47 -6.19
C GLU A 162 15.89 -0.84 -6.81
N ASN A 163 15.90 -1.37 -8.04
CA ASN A 163 17.12 -1.78 -8.72
C ASN A 163 18.02 -0.62 -9.14
N ARG A 164 17.51 0.61 -9.15
CA ARG A 164 18.25 1.82 -9.49
C ARG A 164 18.48 2.74 -8.30
N GLN A 165 17.79 2.50 -7.19
CA GLN A 165 17.76 3.36 -6.00
C GLN A 165 17.39 4.82 -6.38
N LEU A 166 16.37 4.96 -7.23
CA LEU A 166 15.91 6.26 -7.75
C LEU A 166 14.40 6.39 -7.58
N LEU A 167 13.97 7.58 -7.16
CA LEU A 167 12.59 8.00 -7.22
C LEU A 167 12.34 8.68 -8.57
N TYR A 168 11.33 8.20 -9.28
CA TYR A 168 10.80 8.89 -10.45
C TYR A 168 9.54 9.64 -10.03
N ALA A 169 9.43 10.88 -10.45
CA ALA A 169 8.26 11.71 -10.23
C ALA A 169 7.73 12.22 -11.58
N LEU A 170 6.42 12.21 -11.74
CA LEU A 170 5.70 12.68 -12.92
C LEU A 170 4.90 13.92 -12.55
N GLY A 171 5.14 14.99 -13.27
CA GLY A 171 4.38 16.23 -13.21
C GLY A 171 4.15 16.78 -14.60
N PHE A 172 3.52 17.93 -14.70
CA PHE A 172 3.27 18.63 -15.95
C PHE A 172 4.18 19.87 -16.05
N ASN A 173 4.60 20.23 -17.27
CA ASN A 173 5.36 21.47 -17.58
C ASN A 173 4.48 22.47 -18.29
#